data_00a59af8d730139cd4e9ddb0e2897ef3
#
_entry.id   00a59af8d730139cd4e9ddb0e2897ef3
#
_cell.length_a   1.000
_cell.length_b   1.000
_cell.length_c   1.000
_cell.angle_alpha   90.00
_cell.angle_beta   90.00
_cell.angle_gamma   90.00
#
_symmetry.space_group_name_H-M   'P 1'
#
loop_
_entity.id
_entity.type
_entity.pdbx_description
1 polymer ?
#
loop_
_entity_poly.entity_id
_entity_poly.type
_entity_poly.pdbx_seq_one_letter_code
_entity_poly.pdbx_strand_id
1 'polypeptide(L)'
;MMLTQDYINLDETYGAHNYKPLNVVITQGQGVWVTDVEGRRYLDCLSAYSAVNQGHCHPRIVQALIAQAQTLTLTSRAFRNDQMGLFLQDLCALTGYEMALLMNTGAEAVETAVKMARKWGYQRRGVPENQAEIIVCADNFHGRTISIISFSTEAQYRAGFGPFTPGFKVVPFGDLRSLEAAFSANTVAFLVEPIQGESGVHIPPDGYLKWAKALCEEHEVLFIADEIQSGLGRSGRLFACDYENVKPDAMIIGKALSGGCYPVSAVLASADILSVFRPGDHGSTYGGNPLACAVAREAMKVLVEEDLIANSARLGAYFQQKLRAIAAEVGTMQITEQNDALRM
;
A
#
# COMPACT_ATOMS: atom_id res chain seq x y z
N MET A 1 -25.78 -8.86 27.98
CA MET A 1 -24.57 -8.46 27.21
C MET A 1 -24.29 -9.61 26.25
N MET A 2 -24.10 -9.34 24.96
CA MET A 2 -23.79 -10.39 23.98
C MET A 2 -22.41 -10.98 24.29
N LEU A 3 -22.27 -12.29 24.16
CA LEU A 3 -21.01 -13.01 24.31
C LEU A 3 -20.33 -13.19 22.95
N THR A 4 -19.07 -13.59 22.95
CA THR A 4 -18.29 -13.87 21.72
C THR A 4 -19.07 -14.70 20.71
N GLN A 5 -19.73 -15.78 21.17
CA GLN A 5 -20.48 -16.67 20.26
C GLN A 5 -21.68 -16.00 19.59
N ASP A 6 -22.35 -15.06 20.28
CA ASP A 6 -23.50 -14.34 19.71
C ASP A 6 -23.07 -13.50 18.51
N TYR A 7 -21.93 -12.79 18.61
CA TYR A 7 -21.35 -12.01 17.48
C TYR A 7 -20.90 -12.91 16.33
N ILE A 8 -20.23 -14.03 16.63
CA ILE A 8 -19.82 -15.01 15.63
C ILE A 8 -21.05 -15.54 14.87
N ASN A 9 -22.11 -15.92 15.59
CA ASN A 9 -23.34 -16.40 14.95
C ASN A 9 -23.99 -15.36 14.02
N LEU A 10 -23.92 -14.07 14.37
CA LEU A 10 -24.39 -12.99 13.47
C LEU A 10 -23.55 -12.89 12.22
N ASP A 11 -22.23 -12.89 12.35
CA ASP A 11 -21.31 -12.86 11.20
C ASP A 11 -21.53 -14.06 10.27
N GLU A 12 -21.63 -15.27 10.83
CA GLU A 12 -21.88 -16.50 10.06
C GLU A 12 -23.27 -16.52 9.41
N THR A 13 -24.27 -15.86 10.01
CA THR A 13 -25.64 -15.85 9.47
C THR A 13 -25.81 -14.82 8.36
N TYR A 14 -25.23 -13.64 8.48
CA TYR A 14 -25.50 -12.50 7.61
C TYR A 14 -24.31 -12.08 6.74
N GLY A 15 -23.09 -12.53 7.06
CA GLY A 15 -21.88 -12.23 6.30
C GLY A 15 -21.63 -13.21 5.15
N ALA A 16 -20.94 -12.76 4.12
CA ALA A 16 -20.38 -13.66 3.13
C ALA A 16 -19.12 -14.33 3.70
N HIS A 17 -18.97 -15.64 3.51
CA HIS A 17 -17.88 -16.44 4.11
C HIS A 17 -16.58 -16.34 3.26
N ASN A 18 -16.17 -15.12 2.94
CA ASN A 18 -14.95 -14.85 2.17
C ASN A 18 -13.67 -14.78 3.01
N TYR A 19 -13.79 -14.75 4.32
CA TYR A 19 -12.70 -14.87 5.28
C TYR A 19 -12.97 -16.00 6.29
N LYS A 20 -11.89 -16.49 6.91
CA LYS A 20 -11.94 -17.40 8.06
C LYS A 20 -11.30 -16.70 9.26
N PRO A 21 -12.04 -15.83 9.96
CA PRO A 21 -11.50 -15.09 11.09
C PRO A 21 -11.21 -15.99 12.30
N LEU A 22 -10.35 -15.51 13.20
CA LEU A 22 -10.16 -16.13 14.49
C LEU A 22 -11.43 -15.95 15.34
N ASN A 23 -11.70 -16.89 16.26
CA ASN A 23 -12.83 -16.83 17.18
C ASN A 23 -12.59 -15.82 18.31
N VAL A 24 -12.26 -14.58 17.94
CA VAL A 24 -12.02 -13.46 18.85
C VAL A 24 -12.78 -12.25 18.33
N VAL A 25 -13.60 -11.63 19.17
CA VAL A 25 -14.40 -10.45 18.80
C VAL A 25 -13.80 -9.21 19.45
N ILE A 26 -13.01 -8.45 18.70
CA ILE A 26 -12.36 -7.24 19.19
C ILE A 26 -13.38 -6.11 19.29
N THR A 27 -13.38 -5.38 20.41
CA THR A 27 -14.30 -4.26 20.65
C THR A 27 -13.61 -2.94 20.96
N GLN A 28 -12.36 -2.96 21.39
CA GLN A 28 -11.60 -1.75 21.73
C GLN A 28 -10.16 -1.86 21.22
N GLY A 29 -9.55 -0.72 20.87
CA GLY A 29 -8.15 -0.63 20.50
C GLY A 29 -7.54 0.67 21.03
N GLN A 30 -6.31 0.59 21.54
CA GLN A 30 -5.51 1.74 21.95
C GLN A 30 -4.02 1.46 21.79
N GLY A 31 -3.34 2.26 20.98
CA GLY A 31 -1.93 2.04 20.67
C GLY A 31 -1.72 0.66 20.05
N VAL A 32 -0.91 -0.19 20.68
CA VAL A 32 -0.62 -1.56 20.23
C VAL A 32 -1.54 -2.62 20.87
N TRP A 33 -2.50 -2.22 21.67
CA TRP A 33 -3.36 -3.13 22.41
C TRP A 33 -4.77 -3.15 21.86
N VAL A 34 -5.34 -4.35 21.75
CA VAL A 34 -6.74 -4.56 21.45
C VAL A 34 -7.39 -5.39 22.57
N THR A 35 -8.70 -5.19 22.77
CA THR A 35 -9.45 -5.88 23.82
C THR A 35 -10.69 -6.50 23.21
N ASP A 36 -10.99 -7.77 23.56
CA ASP A 36 -12.18 -8.46 23.09
C ASP A 36 -13.42 -8.13 23.95
N VAL A 37 -14.58 -8.62 23.51
CA VAL A 37 -15.87 -8.40 24.19
C VAL A 37 -15.96 -9.05 25.58
N GLU A 38 -15.03 -9.95 25.91
CA GLU A 38 -14.91 -10.60 27.23
C GLU A 38 -13.87 -9.92 28.12
N GLY A 39 -13.25 -8.82 27.63
CA GLY A 39 -12.28 -8.02 28.39
C GLY A 39 -10.84 -8.54 28.35
N ARG A 40 -10.55 -9.56 27.53
CA ARG A 40 -9.17 -10.04 27.38
C ARG A 40 -8.38 -9.10 26.47
N ARG A 41 -7.16 -8.78 26.85
CA ARG A 41 -6.24 -7.91 26.11
C ARG A 41 -5.28 -8.73 25.28
N TYR A 42 -4.99 -8.23 24.07
CA TYR A 42 -4.03 -8.81 23.14
C TYR A 42 -3.07 -7.74 22.63
N LEU A 43 -1.81 -8.11 22.45
CA LEU A 43 -0.87 -7.30 21.68
C LEU A 43 -1.16 -7.52 20.19
N ASP A 44 -1.50 -6.46 19.48
CA ASP A 44 -1.77 -6.54 18.05
C ASP A 44 -0.45 -6.57 17.26
N CYS A 45 -0.05 -7.77 16.86
CA CYS A 45 1.11 -7.97 15.99
C CYS A 45 0.74 -7.99 14.49
N LEU A 46 -0.54 -7.88 14.14
CA LEU A 46 -1.01 -7.84 12.75
C LEU A 46 -1.10 -6.40 12.21
N SER A 47 -1.43 -5.44 13.09
CA SER A 47 -1.52 -4.00 12.76
C SER A 47 -2.45 -3.70 11.57
N ALA A 48 -3.54 -4.47 11.41
CA ALA A 48 -4.46 -4.40 10.27
C ALA A 48 -3.70 -4.38 8.92
N TYR A 49 -2.76 -5.31 8.75
CA TYR A 49 -1.92 -5.42 7.56
C TYR A 49 -1.10 -4.15 7.26
N SER A 50 -0.55 -3.51 8.29
CA SER A 50 0.19 -2.23 8.24
C SER A 50 -0.69 -0.98 8.03
N ALA A 51 -1.97 -1.03 8.38
CA ALA A 51 -2.84 0.15 8.28
C ALA A 51 -2.80 1.04 9.54
N VAL A 52 -2.48 0.47 10.72
CA VAL A 52 -2.45 1.19 12.00
C VAL A 52 -1.02 1.41 12.51
N ASN A 53 -0.13 1.87 11.64
CA ASN A 53 1.28 2.14 12.00
C ASN A 53 1.41 3.18 13.14
N GLN A 54 0.49 4.11 13.24
CA GLN A 54 0.40 5.11 14.31
C GLN A 54 -0.26 4.57 15.59
N GLY A 55 -0.68 3.30 15.60
CA GLY A 55 -1.42 2.66 16.68
C GLY A 55 -2.94 2.86 16.57
N HIS A 56 -3.67 1.98 17.25
CA HIS A 56 -5.14 2.07 17.32
C HIS A 56 -5.60 3.36 18.00
N CYS A 57 -6.60 4.01 17.42
CA CYS A 57 -7.29 5.17 17.97
C CYS A 57 -6.33 6.27 18.43
N HIS A 58 -5.36 6.63 17.61
CA HIS A 58 -4.41 7.70 17.96
C HIS A 58 -5.17 9.01 18.24
N PRO A 59 -4.98 9.66 19.43
CA PRO A 59 -5.84 10.76 19.88
C PRO A 59 -5.93 11.92 18.92
N ARG A 60 -4.80 12.36 18.35
CA ARG A 60 -4.75 13.47 17.39
C ARG A 60 -5.51 13.14 16.10
N ILE A 61 -5.36 11.92 15.58
CA ILE A 61 -6.01 11.49 14.34
C ILE A 61 -7.51 11.36 14.54
N VAL A 62 -7.94 10.77 15.67
CA VAL A 62 -9.36 10.66 16.04
C VAL A 62 -9.98 12.06 16.23
N GLN A 63 -9.26 13.01 16.86
CA GLN A 63 -9.73 14.38 17.03
C GLN A 63 -9.91 15.09 15.69
N ALA A 64 -8.98 14.92 14.74
CA ALA A 64 -9.11 15.48 13.39
C ALA A 64 -10.33 14.90 12.64
N LEU A 65 -10.58 13.59 12.78
CA LEU A 65 -11.77 12.94 12.23
C LEU A 65 -13.05 13.54 12.81
N ILE A 66 -13.17 13.67 14.14
CA ILE A 66 -14.34 14.22 14.82
C ILE A 66 -14.60 15.66 14.36
N ALA A 67 -13.58 16.51 14.37
CA ALA A 67 -13.70 17.91 14.00
C ALA A 67 -14.17 18.07 12.55
N GLN A 68 -13.58 17.32 11.62
CA GLN A 68 -13.95 17.39 10.21
C GLN A 68 -15.32 16.76 9.93
N ALA A 69 -15.69 15.68 10.62
CA ALA A 69 -17.00 15.05 10.47
C ALA A 69 -18.15 15.96 10.88
N GLN A 70 -17.93 16.86 11.84
CA GLN A 70 -18.91 17.87 12.26
C GLN A 70 -19.00 19.08 11.31
N THR A 71 -18.05 19.21 10.38
CA THR A 71 -17.98 20.37 9.47
C THR A 71 -18.46 20.00 8.07
N LEU A 72 -17.77 19.06 7.42
CA LEU A 72 -18.07 18.62 6.06
C LEU A 72 -17.39 17.28 5.79
N THR A 73 -18.17 16.26 5.43
CA THR A 73 -17.63 14.91 5.18
C THR A 73 -17.35 14.63 3.71
N LEU A 74 -18.24 15.07 2.82
CA LEU A 74 -18.17 14.77 1.39
C LEU A 74 -18.73 15.92 0.56
N THR A 75 -18.04 16.22 -0.56
CA THR A 75 -18.56 17.00 -1.68
C THR A 75 -18.38 16.17 -2.96
N SER A 76 -19.14 16.44 -4.01
CA SER A 76 -18.78 15.92 -5.32
C SER A 76 -17.50 16.61 -5.84
N ARG A 77 -16.79 15.95 -6.77
CA ARG A 77 -15.61 16.56 -7.43
C ARG A 77 -15.97 17.72 -8.37
N ALA A 78 -17.27 18.02 -8.54
CA ALA A 78 -17.72 19.23 -9.19
C ALA A 78 -17.38 20.49 -8.38
N PHE A 79 -17.18 20.32 -7.06
CA PHE A 79 -16.76 21.40 -6.17
C PHE A 79 -15.33 21.18 -5.67
N ARG A 80 -14.65 22.24 -5.32
CA ARG A 80 -13.43 22.19 -4.53
C ARG A 80 -13.80 22.15 -3.05
N ASN A 81 -12.90 21.62 -2.22
CA ASN A 81 -13.00 21.72 -0.76
C ASN A 81 -11.70 22.28 -0.18
N ASP A 82 -11.76 22.79 1.03
CA ASP A 82 -10.66 23.46 1.72
C ASP A 82 -9.56 22.50 2.23
N GLN A 83 -9.85 21.19 2.36
CA GLN A 83 -8.90 20.22 2.90
C GLN A 83 -8.03 19.58 1.81
N MET A 84 -8.58 19.34 0.61
CA MET A 84 -7.88 18.57 -0.40
C MET A 84 -6.60 19.24 -0.91
N GLY A 85 -6.65 20.56 -1.18
CA GLY A 85 -5.47 21.29 -1.65
C GLY A 85 -4.35 21.29 -0.63
N LEU A 86 -4.69 21.46 0.65
CA LEU A 86 -3.75 21.41 1.76
C LEU A 86 -3.14 20.00 1.94
N PHE A 87 -3.97 18.96 1.81
CA PHE A 87 -3.47 17.57 1.87
C PHE A 87 -2.51 17.26 0.72
N LEU A 88 -2.86 17.65 -0.52
CA LEU A 88 -1.99 17.46 -1.67
C LEU A 88 -0.64 18.18 -1.49
N GLN A 89 -0.65 19.41 -0.99
CA GLN A 89 0.57 20.16 -0.69
C GLN A 89 1.44 19.47 0.34
N ASP A 90 0.87 19.07 1.48
CA ASP A 90 1.60 18.41 2.56
C ASP A 90 2.15 17.05 2.09
N LEU A 91 1.36 16.29 1.32
CA LEU A 91 1.75 15.00 0.79
C LEU A 91 2.90 15.12 -0.23
N CYS A 92 2.80 16.04 -1.16
CA CYS A 92 3.87 16.28 -2.14
C CYS A 92 5.15 16.79 -1.47
N ALA A 93 5.02 17.67 -0.46
CA ALA A 93 6.18 18.14 0.32
C ALA A 93 6.88 17.00 1.09
N LEU A 94 6.10 16.09 1.71
CA LEU A 94 6.65 14.96 2.46
C LEU A 94 7.35 13.94 1.54
N THR A 95 6.77 13.67 0.37
CA THR A 95 7.21 12.58 -0.51
C THR A 95 8.17 13.02 -1.62
N GLY A 96 8.27 14.33 -1.86
CA GLY A 96 9.11 14.89 -2.92
C GLY A 96 8.57 14.67 -4.34
N TYR A 97 7.29 14.28 -4.49
CA TYR A 97 6.62 14.21 -5.79
C TYR A 97 5.91 15.52 -6.11
N GLU A 98 5.70 15.78 -7.40
CA GLU A 98 5.08 17.02 -7.87
C GLU A 98 3.55 17.00 -7.77
N MET A 99 2.94 15.82 -7.98
CA MET A 99 1.49 15.66 -8.02
C MET A 99 1.04 14.36 -7.36
N ALA A 100 -0.21 14.36 -6.89
CA ALA A 100 -0.89 13.17 -6.39
C ALA A 100 -2.32 13.08 -6.91
N LEU A 101 -2.78 11.85 -7.20
CA LEU A 101 -4.17 11.54 -7.49
C LEU A 101 -4.73 10.70 -6.34
N LEU A 102 -5.73 11.26 -5.64
CA LEU A 102 -6.29 10.68 -4.41
C LEU A 102 -7.41 9.67 -4.73
N MET A 103 -7.34 8.52 -4.08
CA MET A 103 -8.34 7.46 -4.11
C MET A 103 -8.68 7.05 -2.66
N ASN A 104 -9.44 5.95 -2.49
CA ASN A 104 -9.86 5.50 -1.15
C ASN A 104 -9.11 4.23 -0.74
N THR A 105 -9.19 3.18 -1.53
CA THR A 105 -8.58 1.89 -1.23
C THR A 105 -7.27 1.69 -1.99
N GLY A 106 -6.39 0.80 -1.48
CA GLY A 106 -5.17 0.45 -2.20
C GLY A 106 -5.46 -0.10 -3.60
N ALA A 107 -6.49 -0.94 -3.73
CA ALA A 107 -6.89 -1.50 -5.02
C ALA A 107 -7.29 -0.41 -6.03
N GLU A 108 -8.02 0.63 -5.60
CA GLU A 108 -8.34 1.77 -6.47
C GLU A 108 -7.09 2.54 -6.91
N ALA A 109 -6.11 2.70 -6.01
CA ALA A 109 -4.85 3.35 -6.36
C ALA A 109 -4.01 2.51 -7.33
N VAL A 110 -3.98 1.19 -7.17
CA VAL A 110 -3.32 0.28 -8.14
C VAL A 110 -4.02 0.34 -9.50
N GLU A 111 -5.35 0.26 -9.56
CA GLU A 111 -6.12 0.42 -10.82
C GLU A 111 -5.85 1.78 -11.47
N THR A 112 -5.72 2.84 -10.68
CA THR A 112 -5.34 4.18 -11.15
C THR A 112 -3.95 4.17 -11.77
N ALA A 113 -2.97 3.55 -11.11
CA ALA A 113 -1.59 3.45 -11.61
C ALA A 113 -1.50 2.61 -12.89
N VAL A 114 -2.23 1.49 -12.98
CA VAL A 114 -2.33 0.68 -14.20
C VAL A 114 -2.93 1.49 -15.36
N LYS A 115 -4.03 2.21 -15.12
CA LYS A 115 -4.65 3.08 -16.13
C LYS A 115 -3.69 4.21 -16.55
N MET A 116 -3.03 4.83 -15.59
CA MET A 116 -2.02 5.87 -15.83
C MET A 116 -0.88 5.36 -16.73
N ALA A 117 -0.29 4.21 -16.37
CA ALA A 117 0.81 3.62 -17.12
C ALA A 117 0.43 3.29 -18.57
N ARG A 118 -0.75 2.67 -18.77
CA ARG A 118 -1.25 2.38 -20.12
C ARG A 118 -1.45 3.65 -20.94
N LYS A 119 -2.12 4.65 -20.37
CA LYS A 119 -2.39 5.92 -21.05
C LYS A 119 -1.11 6.70 -21.34
N TRP A 120 -0.16 6.69 -20.41
CA TRP A 120 1.18 7.26 -20.62
C TRP A 120 1.92 6.56 -21.76
N GLY A 121 1.89 5.23 -21.80
CA GLY A 121 2.49 4.45 -22.87
C GLY A 121 1.94 4.78 -24.26
N TYR A 122 0.63 4.94 -24.37
CA TYR A 122 -0.01 5.35 -25.64
C TYR A 122 0.32 6.78 -26.03
N GLN A 123 0.34 7.72 -25.09
CA GLN A 123 0.48 9.14 -25.37
C GLN A 123 1.93 9.62 -25.46
N ARG A 124 2.85 8.99 -24.72
CA ARG A 124 4.25 9.43 -24.61
C ARG A 124 5.23 8.49 -25.32
N ARG A 125 5.02 7.18 -25.26
CA ARG A 125 5.86 6.20 -25.92
C ARG A 125 5.40 5.80 -27.32
N GLY A 126 4.18 6.14 -27.69
CA GLY A 126 3.61 5.75 -28.98
C GLY A 126 3.32 4.24 -29.10
N VAL A 127 3.16 3.54 -28.00
CA VAL A 127 2.72 2.14 -28.01
C VAL A 127 1.37 2.06 -28.73
N PRO A 128 1.17 1.10 -29.65
CA PRO A 128 -0.10 0.96 -30.37
C PRO A 128 -1.27 0.71 -29.39
N GLU A 129 -2.42 1.26 -29.72
CA GLU A 129 -3.62 1.14 -28.88
C GLU A 129 -3.93 -0.32 -28.55
N ASN A 130 -4.31 -0.59 -27.31
CA ASN A 130 -4.61 -1.91 -26.75
C ASN A 130 -3.42 -2.90 -26.68
N GLN A 131 -2.17 -2.45 -26.88
CA GLN A 131 -0.98 -3.31 -26.83
C GLN A 131 -0.07 -3.02 -25.64
N ALA A 132 -0.41 -2.07 -24.76
CA ALA A 132 0.40 -1.74 -23.58
C ALA A 132 0.55 -2.96 -22.65
N GLU A 133 1.79 -3.25 -22.27
CA GLU A 133 2.17 -4.34 -21.38
C GLU A 133 2.77 -3.76 -20.09
N ILE A 134 2.36 -4.33 -18.95
CA ILE A 134 2.91 -4.02 -17.64
C ILE A 134 3.58 -5.29 -17.10
N ILE A 135 4.84 -5.19 -16.71
CA ILE A 135 5.56 -6.28 -16.06
C ILE A 135 5.25 -6.21 -14.56
N VAL A 136 5.00 -7.36 -13.94
CA VAL A 136 4.74 -7.54 -12.49
C VAL A 136 5.56 -8.72 -11.97
N CYS A 137 5.77 -8.79 -10.66
CA CYS A 137 6.44 -9.93 -10.06
C CYS A 137 5.47 -11.08 -9.74
N ALA A 138 5.96 -12.31 -9.72
CA ALA A 138 5.24 -13.44 -9.13
C ALA A 138 5.04 -13.19 -7.62
N ASP A 139 4.05 -13.87 -7.04
CA ASP A 139 3.69 -13.81 -5.62
C ASP A 139 3.34 -12.39 -5.11
N ASN A 140 2.92 -11.52 -6.05
CA ASN A 140 2.49 -10.16 -5.74
C ASN A 140 1.13 -10.12 -5.05
N PHE A 141 0.91 -9.02 -4.29
CA PHE A 141 -0.40 -8.67 -3.79
C PHE A 141 -0.68 -7.17 -3.97
N HIS A 142 -1.49 -6.85 -4.99
CA HIS A 142 -1.87 -5.47 -5.29
C HIS A 142 -3.37 -5.19 -5.07
N GLY A 143 -4.13 -6.17 -4.56
CA GLY A 143 -5.57 -6.10 -4.32
C GLY A 143 -6.35 -7.24 -4.98
N ARG A 144 -7.67 -7.12 -5.02
CA ARG A 144 -8.58 -8.20 -5.44
C ARG A 144 -9.60 -7.81 -6.53
N THR A 145 -9.39 -6.73 -7.28
CA THR A 145 -10.22 -6.40 -8.45
C THR A 145 -9.92 -7.34 -9.61
N ILE A 146 -10.83 -7.42 -10.59
CA ILE A 146 -10.66 -8.30 -11.78
C ILE A 146 -9.34 -8.00 -12.52
N SER A 147 -8.99 -6.72 -12.72
CA SER A 147 -7.73 -6.37 -13.38
C SER A 147 -6.51 -6.81 -12.56
N ILE A 148 -6.55 -6.62 -11.25
CA ILE A 148 -5.43 -6.95 -10.36
C ILE A 148 -5.24 -8.47 -10.27
N ILE A 149 -6.30 -9.25 -10.08
CA ILE A 149 -6.17 -10.71 -10.03
C ILE A 149 -5.75 -11.31 -11.38
N SER A 150 -5.87 -10.55 -12.47
CA SER A 150 -5.43 -10.99 -13.80
C SER A 150 -3.93 -11.26 -13.85
N PHE A 151 -3.15 -10.59 -13.03
CA PHE A 151 -1.70 -10.76 -12.94
C PHE A 151 -1.22 -11.36 -11.60
N SER A 152 -2.12 -11.81 -10.75
CA SER A 152 -1.76 -12.60 -9.57
C SER A 152 -1.31 -14.01 -9.97
N THR A 153 -0.34 -14.58 -9.26
CA THR A 153 0.07 -15.98 -9.37
C THR A 153 -0.65 -16.89 -8.38
N GLU A 154 -1.39 -16.32 -7.41
CA GLU A 154 -2.16 -17.09 -6.44
C GLU A 154 -3.40 -17.69 -7.11
N ALA A 155 -3.40 -19.03 -7.20
CA ALA A 155 -4.45 -19.76 -7.90
C ALA A 155 -5.85 -19.54 -7.28
N GLN A 156 -5.92 -19.41 -5.94
CA GLN A 156 -7.18 -19.20 -5.23
C GLN A 156 -7.81 -17.84 -5.59
N TYR A 157 -6.99 -16.80 -5.84
CA TYR A 157 -7.51 -15.48 -6.20
C TYR A 157 -8.09 -15.43 -7.62
N ARG A 158 -7.70 -16.37 -8.47
CA ARG A 158 -8.08 -16.44 -9.88
C ARG A 158 -9.21 -17.42 -10.18
N ALA A 159 -9.34 -18.48 -9.37
CA ALA A 159 -10.26 -19.57 -9.63
C ALA A 159 -11.71 -19.09 -9.75
N GLY A 160 -12.31 -19.29 -10.94
CA GLY A 160 -13.71 -18.95 -11.22
C GLY A 160 -14.00 -17.49 -11.55
N PHE A 161 -13.00 -16.61 -11.64
CA PHE A 161 -13.17 -15.16 -11.84
C PHE A 161 -12.78 -14.66 -13.25
N GLY A 162 -12.42 -15.55 -14.18
CA GLY A 162 -12.19 -15.14 -15.57
C GLY A 162 -13.46 -14.68 -16.29
N PRO A 163 -13.33 -13.97 -17.46
CA PRO A 163 -12.13 -13.74 -18.23
C PRO A 163 -11.22 -12.66 -17.62
N PHE A 164 -9.92 -12.82 -17.81
CA PHE A 164 -8.91 -11.94 -17.22
C PHE A 164 -8.54 -10.78 -18.14
N THR A 165 -8.16 -9.65 -17.53
CA THR A 165 -7.66 -8.47 -18.24
C THR A 165 -6.28 -8.75 -18.84
N PRO A 166 -6.07 -8.54 -20.16
CA PRO A 166 -4.78 -8.76 -20.82
C PRO A 166 -3.77 -7.65 -20.56
N GLY A 167 -2.53 -7.85 -21.05
CA GLY A 167 -1.47 -6.84 -21.05
C GLY A 167 -0.62 -6.86 -19.78
N PHE A 168 -0.46 -8.02 -19.16
CA PHE A 168 0.45 -8.22 -18.03
C PHE A 168 1.44 -9.35 -18.30
N LYS A 169 2.70 -9.14 -17.90
CA LYS A 169 3.76 -10.15 -17.92
C LYS A 169 4.24 -10.39 -16.50
N VAL A 170 4.34 -11.65 -16.10
CA VAL A 170 4.79 -12.03 -14.75
C VAL A 170 6.23 -12.53 -14.83
N VAL A 171 7.09 -12.01 -13.96
CA VAL A 171 8.48 -12.44 -13.79
C VAL A 171 8.73 -12.85 -12.34
N PRO A 172 9.73 -13.70 -12.04
CA PRO A 172 10.10 -14.00 -10.67
C PRO A 172 10.54 -12.72 -9.91
N PHE A 173 10.14 -12.61 -8.64
CA PHE A 173 10.59 -11.51 -7.79
C PHE A 173 12.09 -11.63 -7.48
N GLY A 174 12.83 -10.54 -7.59
CA GLY A 174 14.27 -10.54 -7.33
C GLY A 174 15.16 -11.04 -8.48
N ASP A 175 14.59 -11.44 -9.63
CA ASP A 175 15.34 -11.91 -10.79
C ASP A 175 15.45 -10.84 -11.88
N LEU A 176 16.60 -10.16 -11.92
CA LEU A 176 16.89 -9.12 -12.91
C LEU A 176 16.99 -9.67 -14.34
N ARG A 177 17.46 -10.90 -14.54
CA ARG A 177 17.58 -11.49 -15.89
C ARG A 177 16.20 -11.74 -16.49
N SER A 178 15.29 -12.29 -15.69
CA SER A 178 13.91 -12.48 -16.10
C SER A 178 13.20 -11.15 -16.36
N LEU A 179 13.49 -10.12 -15.55
CA LEU A 179 12.96 -8.78 -15.76
C LEU A 179 13.46 -8.20 -17.08
N GLU A 180 14.76 -8.22 -17.34
CA GLU A 180 15.37 -7.72 -18.57
C GLU A 180 14.80 -8.41 -19.82
N ALA A 181 14.67 -9.74 -19.78
CA ALA A 181 14.12 -10.53 -20.87
C ALA A 181 12.61 -10.28 -21.13
N ALA A 182 11.89 -9.72 -20.17
CA ALA A 182 10.44 -9.45 -20.29
C ALA A 182 10.14 -8.13 -21.02
N PHE A 183 11.09 -7.20 -21.10
CA PHE A 183 10.87 -5.94 -21.80
C PHE A 183 10.60 -6.16 -23.29
N SER A 184 9.68 -5.40 -23.82
CA SER A 184 9.33 -5.37 -25.26
C SER A 184 9.05 -3.93 -25.69
N ALA A 185 8.86 -3.71 -26.99
CA ALA A 185 8.46 -2.41 -27.51
C ALA A 185 7.10 -1.92 -26.93
N ASN A 186 6.27 -2.83 -26.44
CA ASN A 186 4.95 -2.53 -25.87
C ASN A 186 4.97 -2.37 -24.35
N THR A 187 6.09 -2.64 -23.68
CA THR A 187 6.19 -2.51 -22.22
C THR A 187 6.09 -1.03 -21.82
N VAL A 188 5.19 -0.69 -20.91
CA VAL A 188 4.95 0.69 -20.46
C VAL A 188 5.31 0.91 -18.99
N ALA A 189 5.29 -0.15 -18.18
CA ALA A 189 5.64 -0.07 -16.76
C ALA A 189 6.17 -1.41 -16.23
N PHE A 190 7.01 -1.31 -15.20
CA PHE A 190 7.26 -2.36 -14.22
C PHE A 190 6.62 -1.96 -12.90
N LEU A 191 5.65 -2.74 -12.42
CA LEU A 191 4.96 -2.54 -11.14
C LEU A 191 5.47 -3.57 -10.14
N VAL A 192 5.98 -3.09 -9.00
CA VAL A 192 6.61 -3.94 -7.99
C VAL A 192 6.31 -3.46 -6.57
N GLU A 193 6.12 -4.42 -5.64
CA GLU A 193 6.22 -4.16 -4.21
C GLU A 193 7.71 -4.18 -3.84
N PRO A 194 8.26 -3.14 -3.20
CA PRO A 194 9.66 -3.16 -2.74
C PRO A 194 9.95 -4.29 -1.74
N ILE A 195 8.93 -4.68 -0.97
CA ILE A 195 8.89 -5.85 -0.09
C ILE A 195 7.53 -6.50 -0.32
N GLN A 196 7.50 -7.76 -0.72
CA GLN A 196 6.27 -8.52 -0.84
C GLN A 196 5.81 -8.99 0.54
N GLY A 197 4.80 -8.33 1.12
CA GLY A 197 4.35 -8.60 2.48
C GLY A 197 3.41 -9.80 2.59
N GLU A 198 2.36 -9.86 1.77
CA GLU A 198 1.28 -10.86 1.88
C GLU A 198 1.74 -12.28 1.58
N SER A 199 2.71 -12.47 0.70
CA SER A 199 3.24 -13.79 0.33
C SER A 199 4.26 -14.36 1.33
N GLY A 200 4.57 -13.65 2.42
CA GLY A 200 5.45 -14.15 3.48
C GLY A 200 6.69 -13.28 3.74
N VAL A 201 6.59 -11.98 3.48
CA VAL A 201 7.66 -10.98 3.72
C VAL A 201 8.92 -11.30 2.92
N HIS A 202 8.77 -11.33 1.61
CA HIS A 202 9.91 -11.51 0.72
C HIS A 202 10.60 -10.19 0.46
N ILE A 203 11.89 -10.15 0.76
CA ILE A 203 12.77 -9.01 0.52
C ILE A 203 13.65 -9.36 -0.68
N PRO A 204 13.77 -8.49 -1.68
CA PRO A 204 14.57 -8.80 -2.86
C PRO A 204 16.07 -8.76 -2.52
N PRO A 205 16.94 -9.38 -3.34
CA PRO A 205 18.38 -9.25 -3.20
C PRO A 205 18.83 -7.79 -3.20
N ASP A 206 19.92 -7.48 -2.48
CA ASP A 206 20.49 -6.14 -2.40
C ASP A 206 20.78 -5.56 -3.80
N GLY A 207 20.37 -4.31 -4.00
CA GLY A 207 20.53 -3.62 -5.27
C GLY A 207 19.47 -3.95 -6.32
N TYR A 208 18.54 -4.87 -6.04
CA TYR A 208 17.52 -5.27 -7.01
C TYR A 208 16.65 -4.09 -7.49
N LEU A 209 16.14 -3.28 -6.58
CA LEU A 209 15.29 -2.14 -6.94
C LEU A 209 16.08 -1.10 -7.73
N LYS A 210 17.33 -0.86 -7.35
CA LYS A 210 18.21 0.07 -8.04
C LYS A 210 18.50 -0.37 -9.49
N TRP A 211 18.83 -1.66 -9.69
CA TRP A 211 19.07 -2.20 -11.02
C TRP A 211 17.78 -2.29 -11.85
N ALA A 212 16.67 -2.67 -11.23
CA ALA A 212 15.38 -2.68 -11.91
C ALA A 212 14.96 -1.27 -12.37
N LYS A 213 15.21 -0.23 -11.55
CA LYS A 213 14.97 1.16 -11.94
C LYS A 213 15.86 1.56 -13.13
N ALA A 214 17.15 1.18 -13.10
CA ALA A 214 18.08 1.46 -14.20
C ALA A 214 17.64 0.77 -15.52
N LEU A 215 17.19 -0.48 -15.46
CA LEU A 215 16.61 -1.17 -16.61
C LEU A 215 15.36 -0.47 -17.14
N CYS A 216 14.48 0.00 -16.26
CA CYS A 216 13.30 0.77 -16.66
C CYS A 216 13.70 2.07 -17.38
N GLU A 217 14.72 2.77 -16.89
CA GLU A 217 15.26 3.98 -17.54
C GLU A 217 15.85 3.69 -18.92
N GLU A 218 16.65 2.63 -19.05
CA GLU A 218 17.25 2.19 -20.31
C GLU A 218 16.19 1.87 -21.37
N HIS A 219 15.09 1.24 -20.95
CA HIS A 219 13.97 0.88 -21.82
C HIS A 219 12.88 1.97 -21.94
N GLU A 220 13.07 3.14 -21.33
CA GLU A 220 12.08 4.23 -21.27
C GLU A 220 10.71 3.76 -20.76
N VAL A 221 10.68 2.95 -19.69
CA VAL A 221 9.51 2.33 -19.06
C VAL A 221 9.35 2.89 -17.65
N LEU A 222 8.12 3.08 -17.18
CA LEU A 222 7.87 3.57 -15.83
C LEU A 222 8.21 2.52 -14.79
N PHE A 223 9.02 2.88 -13.79
CA PHE A 223 9.18 2.10 -12.57
C PHE A 223 8.13 2.55 -11.56
N ILE A 224 7.17 1.68 -11.22
CA ILE A 224 6.06 1.97 -10.29
C ILE A 224 6.25 1.13 -9.04
N ALA A 225 6.42 1.78 -7.89
CA ALA A 225 6.50 1.09 -6.61
C ALA A 225 5.13 1.08 -5.90
N ASP A 226 4.69 -0.10 -5.48
CA ASP A 226 3.56 -0.26 -4.57
C ASP A 226 4.07 -0.27 -3.13
N GLU A 227 4.04 0.88 -2.50
CA GLU A 227 4.43 1.11 -1.10
C GLU A 227 3.22 1.13 -0.14
N ILE A 228 2.08 0.59 -0.56
CA ILE A 228 0.87 0.57 0.25
C ILE A 228 1.11 -0.11 1.59
N GLN A 229 1.86 -1.22 1.61
CA GLN A 229 2.14 -1.97 2.83
C GLN A 229 3.50 -1.62 3.45
N SER A 230 4.52 -1.45 2.64
CA SER A 230 5.92 -1.26 3.06
C SER A 230 6.25 0.18 3.44
N GLY A 231 5.49 1.15 2.94
CA GLY A 231 5.74 2.57 3.12
C GLY A 231 5.25 3.15 4.45
N LEU A 232 5.36 4.47 4.55
CA LEU A 232 4.89 5.29 5.66
C LEU A 232 5.41 4.80 7.02
N GLY A 233 6.71 4.52 7.09
CA GLY A 233 7.43 4.17 8.30
C GLY A 233 7.40 2.68 8.66
N ARG A 234 6.61 1.83 7.99
CA ARG A 234 6.52 0.40 8.32
C ARG A 234 7.88 -0.28 8.33
N SER A 235 8.69 -0.04 7.33
CA SER A 235 10.00 -0.66 7.16
C SER A 235 11.14 0.02 7.94
N GLY A 236 10.88 1.10 8.70
CA GLY A 236 11.91 1.88 9.40
C GLY A 236 12.53 2.98 8.53
N ARG A 237 12.04 3.18 7.32
CA ARG A 237 12.27 4.33 6.43
C ARG A 237 10.91 4.92 6.05
N LEU A 238 10.88 6.12 5.47
CA LEU A 238 9.61 6.67 4.98
C LEU A 238 9.01 5.72 3.93
N PHE A 239 9.85 5.24 3.02
CA PHE A 239 9.51 4.23 2.01
C PHE A 239 10.56 3.11 1.97
N ALA A 240 10.17 1.90 1.59
CA ALA A 240 11.12 0.80 1.47
C ALA A 240 12.12 1.03 0.33
N CYS A 241 11.73 1.73 -0.74
CA CYS A 241 12.64 2.15 -1.81
C CYS A 241 13.81 3.01 -1.31
N ASP A 242 13.69 3.70 -0.17
CA ASP A 242 14.74 4.55 0.40
C ASP A 242 15.97 3.75 0.86
N TYR A 243 15.84 2.45 1.10
CA TYR A 243 16.98 1.59 1.46
C TYR A 243 18.02 1.50 0.34
N GLU A 244 17.58 1.57 -0.90
CA GLU A 244 18.46 1.54 -2.08
C GLU A 244 18.60 2.92 -2.76
N ASN A 245 18.10 3.98 -2.12
CA ASN A 245 18.06 5.34 -2.68
C ASN A 245 17.38 5.38 -4.06
N VAL A 246 16.32 4.61 -4.24
CA VAL A 246 15.54 4.56 -5.47
C VAL A 246 14.34 5.50 -5.34
N LYS A 247 14.20 6.43 -6.29
CA LYS A 247 12.99 7.22 -6.46
C LYS A 247 12.18 6.63 -7.64
N PRO A 248 11.05 5.98 -7.40
CA PRO A 248 10.15 5.50 -8.46
C PRO A 248 9.62 6.63 -9.33
N ASP A 249 9.29 6.34 -10.60
CA ASP A 249 8.62 7.31 -11.47
C ASP A 249 7.19 7.58 -11.00
N ALA A 250 6.55 6.54 -10.47
CA ALA A 250 5.30 6.67 -9.73
C ALA A 250 5.32 5.79 -8.49
N MET A 251 4.62 6.22 -7.45
CA MET A 251 4.48 5.50 -6.18
C MET A 251 3.01 5.38 -5.80
N ILE A 252 2.64 4.22 -5.31
CA ILE A 252 1.30 3.95 -4.81
C ILE A 252 1.37 3.86 -3.28
N ILE A 253 0.53 4.61 -2.57
CA ILE A 253 0.46 4.63 -1.11
C ILE A 253 -0.97 4.46 -0.62
N GLY A 254 -1.12 3.93 0.59
CA GLY A 254 -2.43 3.70 1.21
C GLY A 254 -2.27 3.28 2.66
N LYS A 255 -3.15 2.40 3.13
CA LYS A 255 -3.10 1.80 4.49
C LYS A 255 -2.79 2.85 5.59
N ALA A 256 -1.54 2.92 6.05
CA ALA A 256 -1.10 3.83 7.11
C ALA A 256 -1.24 5.33 6.77
N LEU A 257 -1.58 5.69 5.53
CA LEU A 257 -1.78 7.08 5.12
C LEU A 257 -2.83 7.80 5.97
N SER A 258 -3.78 7.07 6.52
CA SER A 258 -4.82 7.62 7.41
C SER A 258 -4.69 7.19 8.87
N GLY A 259 -3.61 6.51 9.24
CA GLY A 259 -3.46 5.97 10.60
C GLY A 259 -4.55 4.97 11.00
N GLY A 260 -5.15 4.29 10.03
CA GLY A 260 -6.20 3.30 10.24
C GLY A 260 -7.59 3.87 10.57
N CYS A 261 -7.77 5.21 10.53
CA CYS A 261 -9.05 5.82 10.89
C CYS A 261 -10.04 5.94 9.71
N TYR A 262 -9.54 6.03 8.47
CA TYR A 262 -10.39 6.21 7.28
C TYR A 262 -9.69 5.69 6.03
N PRO A 263 -10.39 5.10 5.06
CA PRO A 263 -9.77 4.65 3.81
C PRO A 263 -9.23 5.83 2.98
N VAL A 264 -7.92 5.86 2.77
CA VAL A 264 -7.23 6.85 1.92
C VAL A 264 -6.08 6.17 1.18
N SER A 265 -5.95 6.48 -0.11
CA SER A 265 -4.82 6.07 -0.92
C SER A 265 -4.49 7.13 -1.96
N ALA A 266 -3.32 7.04 -2.56
CA ALA A 266 -2.90 7.95 -3.61
C ALA A 266 -1.92 7.29 -4.59
N VAL A 267 -1.90 7.82 -5.81
CA VAL A 267 -0.83 7.64 -6.77
C VAL A 267 -0.05 8.94 -6.86
N LEU A 268 1.25 8.86 -6.66
CA LEU A 268 2.20 9.97 -6.69
C LEU A 268 3.07 9.85 -7.94
N ALA A 269 3.29 10.94 -8.67
CA ALA A 269 4.24 10.98 -9.79
C ALA A 269 4.61 12.43 -10.14
N SER A 270 5.44 12.59 -11.19
CA SER A 270 5.70 13.90 -11.78
C SER A 270 4.43 14.46 -12.45
N ALA A 271 4.43 15.77 -12.67
CA ALA A 271 3.37 16.45 -13.42
C ALA A 271 3.24 15.92 -14.85
N ASP A 272 4.35 15.58 -15.51
CA ASP A 272 4.31 15.02 -16.86
C ASP A 272 3.59 13.68 -16.91
N ILE A 273 3.85 12.79 -15.95
CA ILE A 273 3.21 11.46 -15.89
C ILE A 273 1.73 11.59 -15.56
N LEU A 274 1.34 12.34 -14.51
CA LEU A 274 -0.06 12.46 -14.11
C LEU A 274 -0.90 13.32 -15.05
N SER A 275 -0.30 14.20 -15.85
CA SER A 275 -1.01 15.03 -16.85
C SER A 275 -1.60 14.25 -18.02
N VAL A 276 -1.35 12.95 -18.12
CA VAL A 276 -2.05 12.09 -19.08
C VAL A 276 -3.55 11.99 -18.77
N PHE A 277 -3.94 12.17 -17.51
CA PHE A 277 -5.36 12.25 -17.14
C PHE A 277 -5.94 13.62 -17.45
N ARG A 278 -7.08 13.62 -18.13
CA ARG A 278 -7.88 14.80 -18.44
C ARG A 278 -9.23 14.71 -17.72
N PRO A 279 -9.93 15.82 -17.53
CA PRO A 279 -11.29 15.80 -16.98
C PRO A 279 -12.18 14.78 -17.68
N GLY A 280 -12.79 13.88 -16.89
CA GLY A 280 -13.67 12.80 -17.39
C GLY A 280 -12.97 11.44 -17.59
N ASP A 281 -11.65 11.36 -17.62
CA ASP A 281 -10.93 10.09 -17.88
C ASP A 281 -10.95 9.12 -16.70
N HIS A 282 -10.94 9.66 -15.50
CA HIS A 282 -10.84 8.87 -14.26
C HIS A 282 -11.46 9.65 -13.11
N GLY A 283 -12.00 8.93 -12.13
CA GLY A 283 -12.65 9.57 -11.00
C GLY A 283 -13.05 8.61 -9.90
N SER A 284 -13.43 9.20 -8.78
CA SER A 284 -13.97 8.53 -7.60
C SER A 284 -14.94 9.46 -6.90
N THR A 285 -16.05 8.93 -6.38
CA THR A 285 -17.00 9.71 -5.58
C THR A 285 -16.35 10.21 -4.29
N TYR A 286 -15.59 9.35 -3.64
CA TYR A 286 -14.99 9.63 -2.32
C TYR A 286 -13.53 10.05 -2.35
N GLY A 287 -12.78 9.78 -3.42
CA GLY A 287 -11.35 10.13 -3.52
C GLY A 287 -11.11 11.62 -3.33
N GLY A 288 -10.35 12.02 -2.31
CA GLY A 288 -10.08 13.42 -1.95
C GLY A 288 -11.22 14.12 -1.22
N ASN A 289 -12.13 13.38 -0.56
CA ASN A 289 -13.14 13.99 0.29
C ASN A 289 -12.52 14.73 1.48
N PRO A 290 -13.18 15.77 2.02
CA PRO A 290 -12.61 16.60 3.10
C PRO A 290 -12.26 15.80 4.35
N LEU A 291 -13.10 14.81 4.72
CA LEU A 291 -12.86 13.99 5.92
C LEU A 291 -11.57 13.16 5.77
N ALA A 292 -11.43 12.46 4.64
CA ALA A 292 -10.24 11.69 4.32
C ALA A 292 -8.98 12.56 4.32
N CYS A 293 -9.06 13.75 3.70
CA CYS A 293 -7.93 14.68 3.61
C CYS A 293 -7.49 15.19 4.98
N ALA A 294 -8.43 15.59 5.84
CA ALA A 294 -8.12 16.08 7.19
C ALA A 294 -7.47 14.99 8.05
N VAL A 295 -8.02 13.76 8.00
CA VAL A 295 -7.49 12.61 8.73
C VAL A 295 -6.09 12.24 8.26
N ALA A 296 -5.87 12.14 6.95
CA ALA A 296 -4.58 11.77 6.38
C ALA A 296 -3.49 12.83 6.66
N ARG A 297 -3.82 14.12 6.60
CA ARG A 297 -2.89 15.20 6.97
C ARG A 297 -2.41 15.05 8.41
N GLU A 298 -3.32 14.80 9.35
CA GLU A 298 -2.95 14.63 10.75
C GLU A 298 -2.17 13.32 10.97
N ALA A 299 -2.52 12.23 10.27
CA ALA A 299 -1.77 10.98 10.33
C ALA A 299 -0.32 11.13 9.84
N MET A 300 -0.08 11.91 8.77
CA MET A 300 1.27 12.23 8.30
C MET A 300 2.04 13.08 9.30
N LYS A 301 1.40 14.08 9.93
CA LYS A 301 2.03 14.88 10.99
C LYS A 301 2.45 14.03 12.17
N VAL A 302 1.57 13.17 12.67
CA VAL A 302 1.87 12.22 13.74
C VAL A 302 3.07 11.36 13.39
N LEU A 303 3.13 10.82 12.17
CA LEU A 303 4.22 9.99 11.69
C LEU A 303 5.59 10.69 11.81
N VAL A 304 5.64 11.98 11.47
CA VAL A 304 6.87 12.78 11.46
C VAL A 304 7.17 13.39 12.84
N GLU A 305 6.19 14.06 13.45
CA GLU A 305 6.38 14.82 14.68
C GLU A 305 6.63 13.95 15.92
N GLU A 306 6.11 12.71 15.91
CA GLU A 306 6.33 11.73 16.98
C GLU A 306 7.45 10.73 16.67
N ASP A 307 8.23 11.02 15.60
CA ASP A 307 9.42 10.24 15.20
C ASP A 307 9.15 8.72 15.05
N LEU A 308 7.96 8.39 14.52
CA LEU A 308 7.51 7.00 14.44
C LEU A 308 8.34 6.17 13.44
N ILE A 309 8.93 6.80 12.43
CA ILE A 309 9.82 6.14 11.46
C ILE A 309 11.09 5.63 12.16
N ALA A 310 11.77 6.48 12.92
CA ALA A 310 12.97 6.09 13.66
C ALA A 310 12.64 5.12 14.81
N ASN A 311 11.46 5.27 15.45
CA ASN A 311 10.96 4.31 16.42
C ASN A 311 10.77 2.92 15.80
N SER A 312 10.19 2.84 14.59
CA SER A 312 10.04 1.58 13.84
C SER A 312 11.38 0.94 13.54
N ALA A 313 12.37 1.71 13.04
CA ALA A 313 13.72 1.21 12.78
C ALA A 313 14.38 0.66 14.06
N ARG A 314 14.34 1.43 15.15
CA ARG A 314 14.94 1.05 16.44
C ARG A 314 14.28 -0.21 17.04
N LEU A 315 12.94 -0.28 17.04
CA LEU A 315 12.22 -1.42 17.58
C LEU A 315 12.34 -2.65 16.68
N GLY A 316 12.40 -2.48 15.37
CA GLY A 316 12.66 -3.54 14.41
C GLY A 316 14.01 -4.21 14.66
N ALA A 317 15.08 -3.42 14.78
CA ALA A 317 16.41 -3.92 15.11
C ALA A 317 16.44 -4.67 16.47
N TYR A 318 15.80 -4.09 17.49
CA TYR A 318 15.70 -4.74 18.81
C TYR A 318 14.95 -6.06 18.75
N PHE A 319 13.81 -6.09 18.06
CA PHE A 319 12.98 -7.29 17.92
C PHE A 319 13.71 -8.40 17.16
N GLN A 320 14.38 -8.05 16.07
CA GLN A 320 15.21 -8.96 15.29
C GLN A 320 16.34 -9.57 16.15
N GLN A 321 17.05 -8.75 16.93
CA GLN A 321 18.08 -9.24 17.85
C GLN A 321 17.52 -10.28 18.84
N LYS A 322 16.33 -10.03 19.39
CA LYS A 322 15.67 -10.97 20.31
C LYS A 322 15.24 -12.26 19.63
N LEU A 323 14.67 -12.16 18.43
CA LEU A 323 14.28 -13.35 17.66
C LEU A 323 15.48 -14.20 17.28
N ARG A 324 16.61 -13.60 16.88
CA ARG A 324 17.86 -14.34 16.60
C ARG A 324 18.35 -15.12 17.82
N ALA A 325 18.30 -14.53 19.02
CA ALA A 325 18.67 -15.21 20.25
C ALA A 325 17.76 -16.42 20.52
N ILE A 326 16.43 -16.25 20.39
CA ILE A 326 15.47 -17.34 20.55
C ILE A 326 15.67 -18.43 19.49
N ALA A 327 15.88 -18.06 18.22
CA ALA A 327 16.13 -19.01 17.15
C ALA A 327 17.38 -19.87 17.41
N ALA A 328 18.45 -19.26 17.95
CA ALA A 328 19.67 -19.96 18.33
C ALA A 328 19.45 -20.96 19.47
N GLU A 329 18.56 -20.65 20.42
CA GLU A 329 18.23 -21.54 21.54
C GLU A 329 17.31 -22.70 21.11
N VAL A 330 16.32 -22.42 20.27
CA VAL A 330 15.28 -23.40 19.86
C VAL A 330 15.74 -24.27 18.68
N GLY A 331 16.64 -23.77 17.84
CA GLY A 331 17.23 -24.53 16.71
C GLY A 331 16.31 -24.81 15.51
N THR A 332 15.07 -24.28 15.52
CA THR A 332 14.04 -24.58 14.49
C THR A 332 13.46 -23.37 13.80
N MET A 333 13.87 -22.17 14.20
CA MET A 333 13.31 -20.91 13.69
C MET A 333 14.26 -20.32 12.63
N GLN A 334 13.74 -20.04 11.43
CA GLN A 334 14.41 -19.23 10.42
C GLN A 334 13.92 -17.78 10.55
N ILE A 335 14.83 -16.82 10.52
CA ILE A 335 14.54 -15.41 10.50
C ILE A 335 14.98 -14.88 9.15
N THR A 336 14.04 -14.33 8.39
CA THR A 336 14.34 -13.69 7.11
C THR A 336 14.86 -12.29 7.38
N GLU A 337 16.03 -11.97 6.86
CA GLU A 337 16.74 -10.72 7.11
C GLU A 337 17.28 -10.11 5.83
N GLN A 338 17.29 -8.80 5.79
CA GLN A 338 18.08 -8.04 4.82
C GLN A 338 18.67 -6.80 5.51
N ASN A 339 19.98 -6.58 5.37
CA ASN A 339 20.70 -5.38 5.81
C ASN A 339 20.45 -4.98 7.27
N ASP A 340 20.58 -5.91 8.23
CA ASP A 340 20.49 -5.69 9.68
C ASP A 340 19.19 -5.01 10.18
N ALA A 341 18.16 -4.89 9.36
CA ALA A 341 16.87 -4.35 9.74
C ALA A 341 15.73 -5.32 9.41
N LEU A 342 14.82 -5.52 10.34
CA LEU A 342 13.54 -6.18 10.08
C LEU A 342 12.70 -5.17 9.31
N ARG A 343 12.50 -5.39 8.02
CA ARG A 343 11.75 -4.50 7.15
C ARG A 343 10.22 -4.72 7.23
N MET A 344 9.73 -5.11 8.41
CA MET A 344 8.28 -5.29 8.66
C MET A 344 7.73 -4.28 9.65
#